data_d2693c611ac786ab2aa654cd02c33983
#
_entry.id   d2693c611ac786ab2aa654cd02c33983
#
_cell.length_a   1.000
_cell.length_b   1.000
_cell.length_c   1.000
_cell.angle_alpha   90.00
_cell.angle_beta   90.00
_cell.angle_gamma   90.00
#
_symmetry.space_group_name_H-M   'P 1'
#
loop_
_entity.id
_entity.type
_entity.pdbx_description
1 polymer ?
#
loop_
_entity_poly.entity_id
_entity_poly.type
_entity_poly.pdbx_seq_one_letter_code
_entity_poly.pdbx_strand_id
1 'polypeptide(L)'
;MTYKIAAFIFALLFALPIAGDVLMGADRMLCVPGPVAHCVADGGCNSELPEDENVPEFIEVDLKRKTLATTRASGEDRSTPIQNQSRDAGYIYLQGVENGRTFSMVISENTGNLTFVVATDGETASMFGECTPD
;
A
#
# COMPACT_ATOMS: atom_id res chain seq x y z
N MET A 1 22.35 12.13 67.16
CA MET A 1 21.63 11.18 66.28
C MET A 1 21.28 11.90 64.96
N THR A 2 22.07 11.70 63.95
CA THR A 2 21.88 12.37 62.64
C THR A 2 21.29 11.35 61.68
N TYR A 3 20.01 11.55 61.30
CA TYR A 3 19.34 10.75 60.28
C TYR A 3 19.73 11.24 58.90
N LYS A 4 20.47 10.41 58.14
CA LYS A 4 20.73 10.63 56.70
C LYS A 4 19.52 10.14 55.93
N ILE A 5 18.73 11.07 55.38
CA ILE A 5 17.64 10.76 54.45
C ILE A 5 18.29 10.54 53.07
N ALA A 6 18.35 9.29 52.63
CA ALA A 6 18.73 8.97 51.27
C ALA A 6 17.52 9.15 50.34
N ALA A 7 17.56 10.22 49.51
CA ALA A 7 16.58 10.44 48.47
C ALA A 7 16.81 9.47 47.30
N PHE A 8 15.93 8.49 47.13
CA PHE A 8 15.90 7.60 45.96
C PHE A 8 15.19 8.35 44.84
N ILE A 9 15.97 8.85 43.88
CA ILE A 9 15.45 9.38 42.61
C ILE A 9 15.08 8.21 41.72
N PHE A 10 13.79 7.89 41.60
CA PHE A 10 13.25 6.92 40.68
C PHE A 10 13.16 7.57 39.28
N ALA A 11 14.16 7.35 38.45
CA ALA A 11 14.13 7.78 37.06
C ALA A 11 13.13 6.90 36.28
N LEU A 12 11.92 7.42 36.05
CA LEU A 12 10.96 6.83 35.14
C LEU A 12 11.50 6.98 33.70
N LEU A 13 12.05 5.92 33.18
CA LEU A 13 12.35 5.79 31.75
C LEU A 13 11.02 5.59 31.02
N PHE A 14 10.48 6.68 30.46
CA PHE A 14 9.43 6.60 29.46
C PHE A 14 10.01 6.01 28.19
N ALA A 15 9.80 4.73 27.97
CA ALA A 15 10.01 4.12 26.66
C ALA A 15 8.93 4.68 25.72
N LEU A 16 9.29 5.66 24.91
CA LEU A 16 8.44 6.10 23.78
C LEU A 16 8.36 4.93 22.80
N PRO A 17 7.14 4.51 22.36
CA PRO A 17 7.05 3.56 21.27
C PRO A 17 7.67 4.21 20.05
N ILE A 18 8.76 3.63 19.56
CA ILE A 18 9.30 3.97 18.24
C ILE A 18 8.30 3.36 17.25
N ALA A 19 7.40 4.17 16.72
CA ALA A 19 6.63 3.80 15.55
C ALA A 19 7.64 3.67 14.40
N GLY A 20 8.12 2.45 14.16
CA GLY A 20 8.95 2.15 13.00
C GLY A 20 8.09 2.26 11.76
N ASP A 21 8.66 2.77 10.67
CA ASP A 21 8.00 2.82 9.37
C ASP A 21 7.70 1.38 8.91
N VAL A 22 6.45 1.10 8.59
CA VAL A 22 5.95 -0.26 8.32
C VAL A 22 6.66 -0.89 7.10
N LEU A 23 6.96 -0.09 6.08
CA LEU A 23 7.53 -0.55 4.81
C LEU A 23 8.94 -0.02 4.53
N MET A 24 9.61 0.61 5.50
CA MET A 24 10.90 1.23 5.26
C MET A 24 11.92 0.22 4.71
N GLY A 25 12.44 0.50 3.51
CA GLY A 25 13.42 -0.36 2.85
C GLY A 25 12.86 -1.67 2.28
N ALA A 26 11.57 -1.93 2.38
CA ALA A 26 10.96 -3.10 1.77
C ALA A 26 11.00 -3.00 0.24
N ASP A 27 11.48 -4.04 -0.42
CA ASP A 27 11.46 -4.18 -1.88
C ASP A 27 10.31 -5.07 -2.36
N ARG A 28 9.72 -5.85 -1.45
CA ARG A 28 8.55 -6.69 -1.69
C ARG A 28 7.50 -6.41 -0.64
N MET A 29 6.26 -6.36 -1.07
CA MET A 29 5.12 -6.13 -0.20
C MET A 29 3.87 -6.81 -0.74
N LEU A 30 2.99 -7.18 0.19
CA LEU A 30 1.68 -7.72 -0.09
C LEU A 30 0.65 -6.65 0.23
N CYS A 31 -0.17 -6.30 -0.75
CA CYS A 31 -1.20 -5.27 -0.63
C CYS A 31 -2.59 -5.89 -0.72
N VAL A 32 -3.49 -5.43 0.14
CA VAL A 32 -4.91 -5.82 0.16
C VAL A 32 -5.74 -4.63 -0.29
N PRO A 33 -6.32 -4.64 -1.50
CA PRO A 33 -7.23 -3.58 -1.94
C PRO A 33 -8.56 -3.65 -1.19
N GLY A 34 -9.13 -2.49 -0.91
CA GLY A 34 -10.48 -2.34 -0.38
C GLY A 34 -11.53 -2.13 -1.47
N PRO A 35 -12.75 -1.68 -1.11
CA PRO A 35 -13.81 -1.39 -2.06
C PRO A 35 -13.37 -0.45 -3.17
N VAL A 36 -13.91 -0.68 -4.36
CA VAL A 36 -13.57 0.05 -5.59
C VAL A 36 -14.64 1.13 -5.85
N ALA A 37 -14.22 2.36 -6.04
CA ALA A 37 -15.07 3.40 -6.62
C ALA A 37 -14.90 3.35 -8.14
N HIS A 38 -15.87 2.80 -8.84
CA HIS A 38 -15.93 2.72 -10.29
C HIS A 38 -16.76 3.87 -10.84
N CYS A 39 -16.20 4.66 -11.74
CA CYS A 39 -16.82 5.80 -12.36
C CYS A 39 -16.81 5.67 -13.89
N VAL A 40 -17.94 5.97 -14.51
CA VAL A 40 -18.07 6.03 -15.96
C VAL A 40 -18.47 7.45 -16.40
N ALA A 41 -17.96 7.90 -17.54
CA ALA A 41 -18.13 9.28 -18.01
C ALA A 41 -19.59 9.74 -18.09
N ASP A 42 -20.48 8.84 -18.51
CA ASP A 42 -21.91 9.15 -18.72
C ASP A 42 -22.83 8.57 -17.63
N GLY A 43 -22.29 7.91 -16.60
CA GLY A 43 -23.10 7.16 -15.63
C GLY A 43 -22.86 7.49 -14.15
N GLY A 44 -21.86 8.31 -13.83
CA GLY A 44 -21.49 8.61 -12.45
C GLY A 44 -20.61 7.53 -11.81
N CYS A 45 -20.59 7.47 -10.48
CA CYS A 45 -19.75 6.57 -9.73
C CYS A 45 -20.56 5.63 -8.83
N ASN A 46 -20.15 4.37 -8.77
CA ASN A 46 -20.67 3.36 -7.85
C ASN A 46 -19.56 2.77 -6.99
N SER A 47 -19.91 2.24 -5.84
CA SER A 47 -18.99 1.48 -5.00
C SER A 47 -19.23 -0.01 -5.27
N GLU A 48 -18.17 -0.70 -5.67
CA GLU A 48 -18.19 -2.12 -6.03
C GLU A 48 -17.23 -2.90 -5.12
N LEU A 49 -17.42 -4.21 -5.03
CA LEU A 49 -16.46 -5.10 -4.38
C LEU A 49 -15.27 -5.35 -5.32
N PRO A 50 -14.06 -5.59 -4.80
CA PRO A 50 -12.89 -5.86 -5.63
C PRO A 50 -13.09 -7.01 -6.64
N GLU A 51 -13.76 -8.08 -6.21
CA GLU A 51 -14.05 -9.24 -7.07
C GLU A 51 -14.98 -8.92 -8.26
N ASP A 52 -15.90 -7.98 -8.11
CA ASP A 52 -16.81 -7.54 -9.19
C ASP A 52 -16.06 -6.75 -10.26
N GLU A 53 -14.98 -6.08 -9.87
CA GLU A 53 -14.10 -5.30 -10.75
C GLU A 53 -12.86 -6.08 -11.22
N ASN A 54 -12.83 -7.38 -11.00
CA ASN A 54 -11.70 -8.25 -11.34
C ASN A 54 -10.37 -7.78 -10.72
N VAL A 55 -10.45 -7.18 -9.52
CA VAL A 55 -9.30 -6.82 -8.70
C VAL A 55 -8.94 -8.01 -7.82
N PRO A 56 -7.67 -8.45 -7.81
CA PRO A 56 -7.26 -9.57 -6.96
C PRO A 56 -7.41 -9.25 -5.48
N GLU A 57 -7.73 -10.24 -4.67
CA GLU A 57 -7.78 -10.10 -3.20
C GLU A 57 -6.44 -9.63 -2.62
N PHE A 58 -5.35 -10.10 -3.21
CA PHE A 58 -3.99 -9.71 -2.83
C PHE A 58 -3.18 -9.31 -4.06
N ILE A 59 -2.40 -8.25 -3.93
CA ILE A 59 -1.46 -7.79 -4.95
C ILE A 59 -0.05 -7.89 -4.37
N GLU A 60 0.79 -8.73 -4.97
CA GLU A 60 2.23 -8.74 -4.70
C GLU A 60 2.90 -7.61 -5.48
N VAL A 61 3.61 -6.74 -4.78
CA VAL A 61 4.44 -5.69 -5.36
C VAL A 61 5.90 -6.09 -5.21
N ASP A 62 6.62 -6.25 -6.33
CA ASP A 62 8.05 -6.52 -6.33
C ASP A 62 8.78 -5.37 -7.04
N LEU A 63 9.44 -4.52 -6.27
CA LEU A 63 10.13 -3.33 -6.77
C LEU A 63 11.44 -3.68 -7.50
N LYS A 64 12.08 -4.81 -7.15
CA LYS A 64 13.29 -5.27 -7.84
C LYS A 64 12.97 -5.84 -9.20
N ARG A 65 11.90 -6.64 -9.29
CA ARG A 65 11.40 -7.20 -10.56
C ARG A 65 10.60 -6.21 -11.36
N LYS A 66 10.15 -5.11 -10.72
CA LYS A 66 9.24 -4.12 -11.30
C LYS A 66 7.94 -4.75 -11.79
N THR A 67 7.28 -5.49 -10.90
CA THR A 67 6.02 -6.18 -11.22
C THR A 67 4.98 -6.02 -10.12
N LEU A 68 3.72 -5.93 -10.54
CA LEU A 68 2.55 -6.23 -9.73
C LEU A 68 2.07 -7.62 -10.15
N ALA A 69 1.78 -8.49 -9.19
CA ALA A 69 1.34 -9.85 -9.50
C ALA A 69 0.23 -10.32 -8.56
N THR A 70 -0.54 -11.30 -9.01
CA THR A 70 -1.41 -12.07 -8.13
C THR A 70 -0.58 -13.05 -7.30
N THR A 71 -1.09 -13.42 -6.14
CA THR A 71 -0.44 -14.43 -5.30
C THR A 71 -0.61 -15.83 -5.91
N ARG A 72 0.34 -16.70 -5.63
CA ARG A 72 0.23 -18.12 -6.05
C ARG A 72 -1.01 -18.80 -5.42
N ALA A 73 -1.39 -18.39 -4.22
CA ALA A 73 -2.55 -18.93 -3.51
C ALA A 73 -3.88 -18.58 -4.17
N SER A 74 -3.96 -17.49 -4.96
CA SER A 74 -5.19 -17.10 -5.68
C SER A 74 -5.56 -18.07 -6.80
N GLY A 75 -4.61 -18.88 -7.28
CA GLY A 75 -4.79 -19.74 -8.46
C GLY A 75 -4.77 -18.98 -9.79
N GLU A 76 -4.58 -17.66 -9.75
CA GLU A 76 -4.41 -16.81 -10.92
C GLU A 76 -2.91 -16.61 -11.21
N ASP A 77 -2.58 -16.46 -12.49
CA ASP A 77 -1.23 -16.16 -12.94
C ASP A 77 -1.25 -14.85 -13.75
N ARG A 78 -1.40 -13.73 -13.00
CA ARG A 78 -1.43 -12.39 -13.58
C ARG A 78 -0.18 -11.63 -13.12
N SER A 79 0.47 -10.95 -14.05
CA SER A 79 1.61 -10.10 -13.76
C SER A 79 1.57 -8.87 -14.66
N THR A 80 1.73 -7.70 -14.05
CA THR A 80 1.70 -6.39 -14.71
C THR A 80 3.04 -5.69 -14.50
N PRO A 81 3.74 -5.23 -15.55
CA PRO A 81 4.99 -4.52 -15.39
C PRO A 81 4.79 -3.13 -14.79
N ILE A 82 5.67 -2.76 -13.86
CA ILE A 82 5.81 -1.38 -13.35
C ILE A 82 6.78 -0.66 -14.28
N GLN A 83 6.28 0.31 -15.03
CA GLN A 83 7.10 1.04 -15.99
C GLN A 83 7.89 2.18 -15.35
N ASN A 84 7.27 2.85 -14.37
CA ASN A 84 7.91 3.92 -13.58
C ASN A 84 7.73 3.64 -12.10
N GLN A 85 8.83 3.79 -11.36
CA GLN A 85 8.81 3.73 -9.90
C GLN A 85 9.75 4.76 -9.32
N SER A 86 9.34 5.35 -8.19
CA SER A 86 10.18 6.24 -7.40
C SER A 86 9.84 6.13 -5.92
N ARG A 87 10.81 6.48 -5.09
CA ARG A 87 10.60 6.71 -3.65
C ARG A 87 10.97 8.15 -3.35
N ASP A 88 10.09 8.85 -2.69
CA ASP A 88 10.33 10.22 -2.26
C ASP A 88 9.53 10.55 -1.01
N ALA A 89 10.17 11.20 -0.05
CA ALA A 89 9.55 11.71 1.18
C ALA A 89 8.66 10.70 1.94
N GLY A 90 9.04 9.41 1.97
CA GLY A 90 8.31 8.36 2.68
C GLY A 90 7.14 7.76 1.90
N TYR A 91 7.12 7.99 0.59
CA TYR A 91 6.13 7.40 -0.32
C TYR A 91 6.81 6.63 -1.45
N ILE A 92 6.12 5.57 -1.89
CA ILE A 92 6.46 4.80 -3.08
C ILE A 92 5.42 5.13 -4.14
N TYR A 93 5.89 5.53 -5.33
CA TYR A 93 5.06 5.84 -6.49
C TYR A 93 5.31 4.82 -7.58
N LEU A 94 4.23 4.18 -8.07
CA LEU A 94 4.29 3.17 -9.12
C LEU A 94 3.31 3.53 -10.22
N GLN A 95 3.74 3.36 -11.47
CA GLN A 95 2.91 3.64 -12.65
C GLN A 95 3.20 2.64 -13.77
N GLY A 96 2.18 2.38 -14.58
CA GLY A 96 2.32 1.55 -15.76
C GLY A 96 1.11 1.56 -16.66
N VAL A 97 1.24 0.84 -17.79
CA VAL A 97 0.18 0.64 -18.78
C VAL A 97 0.10 -0.84 -19.08
N GLU A 98 -1.10 -1.39 -19.05
CA GLU A 98 -1.38 -2.77 -19.41
C GLU A 98 -2.75 -2.90 -20.06
N ASN A 99 -2.83 -3.58 -21.20
CA ASN A 99 -4.09 -3.89 -21.90
C ASN A 99 -5.01 -2.67 -22.09
N GLY A 100 -4.43 -1.52 -22.50
CA GLY A 100 -5.19 -0.28 -22.74
C GLY A 100 -5.63 0.46 -21.47
N ARG A 101 -5.16 0.04 -20.30
CA ARG A 101 -5.40 0.70 -19.02
C ARG A 101 -4.11 1.29 -18.47
N THR A 102 -4.19 2.49 -17.90
CA THR A 102 -3.10 3.04 -17.10
C THR A 102 -3.38 2.77 -15.63
N PHE A 103 -2.34 2.59 -14.83
CA PHE A 103 -2.47 2.55 -13.39
C PHE A 103 -1.48 3.49 -12.70
N SER A 104 -1.86 3.95 -11.53
CA SER A 104 -1.01 4.70 -10.61
C SER A 104 -1.26 4.24 -9.18
N MET A 105 -0.19 3.96 -8.44
CA MET A 105 -0.24 3.59 -7.02
C MET A 105 0.61 4.54 -6.21
N VAL A 106 0.11 4.92 -5.05
CA VAL A 106 0.85 5.64 -4.01
C VAL A 106 0.78 4.80 -2.74
N ILE A 107 1.94 4.44 -2.19
CA ILE A 107 2.04 3.65 -0.97
C ILE A 107 2.84 4.44 0.07
N SER A 108 2.28 4.63 1.25
CA SER A 108 2.98 5.24 2.38
C SER A 108 3.92 4.24 3.04
N GLU A 109 5.22 4.55 3.12
CA GLU A 109 6.19 3.70 3.81
C GLU A 109 5.97 3.68 5.33
N ASN A 110 5.43 4.77 5.88
CA ASN A 110 5.15 4.89 7.32
C ASN A 110 3.98 4.03 7.77
N THR A 111 2.90 4.03 7.01
CA THR A 111 1.62 3.44 7.42
C THR A 111 1.26 2.18 6.67
N GLY A 112 1.85 1.95 5.49
CA GLY A 112 1.42 0.92 4.55
C GLY A 112 0.17 1.29 3.75
N ASN A 113 -0.42 2.45 3.97
CA ASN A 113 -1.62 2.87 3.24
C ASN A 113 -1.37 2.91 1.74
N LEU A 114 -2.30 2.33 0.98
CA LEU A 114 -2.31 2.27 -0.48
C LEU A 114 -3.42 3.13 -1.04
N THR A 115 -3.11 3.91 -2.06
CA THR A 115 -4.08 4.48 -3.00
C THR A 115 -3.76 3.94 -4.39
N PHE A 116 -4.74 3.34 -5.05
CA PHE A 116 -4.59 2.73 -6.37
C PHE A 116 -5.67 3.26 -7.31
N VAL A 117 -5.25 3.74 -8.48
CA VAL A 117 -6.14 4.27 -9.51
C VAL A 117 -5.83 3.60 -10.84
N VAL A 118 -6.88 3.21 -11.54
CA VAL A 118 -6.83 2.69 -12.90
C VAL A 118 -7.70 3.57 -13.79
N ALA A 119 -7.22 3.89 -14.98
CA ALA A 119 -7.97 4.67 -15.96
C ALA A 119 -7.95 3.99 -17.32
N THR A 120 -9.11 4.00 -17.96
CA THR A 120 -9.30 3.60 -19.37
C THR A 120 -10.03 4.72 -20.13
N ASP A 121 -10.39 4.48 -21.37
CA ASP A 121 -11.22 5.43 -22.11
C ASP A 121 -12.64 5.48 -21.53
N GLY A 122 -12.98 6.60 -20.92
CA GLY A 122 -14.30 6.86 -20.34
C GLY A 122 -14.59 6.22 -18.98
N GLU A 123 -13.63 5.53 -18.37
CA GLU A 123 -13.82 4.85 -17.08
C GLU A 123 -12.62 5.02 -16.15
N THR A 124 -12.90 5.11 -14.86
CA THR A 124 -11.89 5.08 -13.81
C THR A 124 -12.31 4.14 -12.69
N ALA A 125 -11.33 3.47 -12.10
CA ALA A 125 -11.51 2.72 -10.86
C ALA A 125 -10.48 3.23 -9.86
N SER A 126 -10.91 3.53 -8.64
CA SER A 126 -10.02 3.92 -7.56
C SER A 126 -10.33 3.14 -6.29
N MET A 127 -9.29 2.80 -5.55
CA MET A 127 -9.41 2.04 -4.32
C MET A 127 -8.35 2.45 -3.33
N PHE A 128 -8.68 2.30 -2.06
CA PHE A 128 -7.75 2.38 -0.95
C PHE A 128 -7.45 0.97 -0.45
N GLY A 129 -6.32 0.80 0.19
CA GLY A 129 -5.93 -0.49 0.75
C GLY A 129 -4.76 -0.34 1.68
N GLU A 130 -4.18 -1.47 2.05
CA GLU A 130 -3.03 -1.53 2.95
C GLU A 130 -2.00 -2.52 2.41
N CYS A 131 -0.74 -2.19 2.62
CA CYS A 131 0.41 -3.03 2.26
C CYS A 131 1.21 -3.38 3.51
N THR A 132 1.72 -4.60 3.54
CA THR A 132 2.68 -5.10 4.53
C THR A 132 3.94 -5.62 3.84
N PRO A 133 5.10 -5.65 4.50
CA PRO A 133 6.27 -6.32 3.96
C PRO A 133 5.98 -7.80 3.69
N ASP A 134 6.50 -8.34 2.56
CA ASP A 134 6.40 -9.75 2.17
C ASP A 134 7.74 -10.47 2.37
#